data_04f11a5ec5bf4a38e4b2727f5b5c96ba
#
_entry.id   04f11a5ec5bf4a38e4b2727f5b5c96ba
#
_cell.length_a   1.000
_cell.length_b   1.000
_cell.length_c   1.000
_cell.angle_alpha   90.00
_cell.angle_beta   90.00
_cell.angle_gamma   90.00
#
_symmetry.space_group_name_H-M   'P 1'
#
loop_
_entity.id
_entity.type
_entity.pdbx_description
1 polymer ?
#
loop_
_entity_poly.entity_id
_entity_poly.type
_entity_poly.pdbx_seq_one_letter_code
_entity_poly.pdbx_strand_id
1 'polypeptide(L)'
;MRTSTQRFWLGTVVSVVLALAIPSPATASTIEYINLGDSFSAGNGVLPLAPGTPLRCLQSQQNFAHLVAREQGYSLTDVSCGGAATDDFYTPQFDGTWPQFDALSPSADVVTLMIGGNDNSVFSGAIAACVSALATHAGAFDPCTQQNGSTFDDKILDSTLPAVRQALRDIHTRVPEAKVIIVGYPWLIPASSTCAPQVPVALGDVPYLRNLQATLNDAIRQAAVDTDTTFVDMSVVSEGHDACQPVGVRWVEPLLFANQFVPLHPNALGEAAIAAEVTEALTA
;
A
#
# COMPACT_ATOMS: atom_id res chain seq x y z
N MET A 1 -80.47 -39.42 -60.26
CA MET A 1 -80.06 -38.35 -59.32
C MET A 1 -79.01 -38.92 -58.43
N ARG A 2 -77.72 -38.54 -58.64
CA ARG A 2 -76.55 -38.98 -57.78
C ARG A 2 -76.10 -37.75 -56.99
N THR A 3 -76.23 -37.80 -55.69
CA THR A 3 -75.70 -36.80 -54.74
C THR A 3 -74.30 -37.11 -54.39
N SER A 4 -73.34 -36.24 -54.72
CA SER A 4 -71.94 -36.29 -54.39
C SER A 4 -71.70 -35.59 -53.03
N THR A 5 -71.22 -36.28 -52.06
CA THR A 5 -70.78 -35.74 -50.75
C THR A 5 -69.32 -35.45 -50.79
N GLN A 6 -68.95 -34.15 -50.76
CA GLN A 6 -67.58 -33.68 -50.57
C GLN A 6 -67.22 -33.72 -49.09
N ARG A 7 -66.17 -34.42 -48.77
CA ARG A 7 -65.53 -34.42 -47.40
C ARG A 7 -64.43 -33.36 -47.36
N PHE A 8 -64.63 -32.33 -46.54
CA PHE A 8 -63.58 -31.39 -46.20
C PHE A 8 -62.68 -31.96 -45.16
N TRP A 9 -61.38 -32.01 -45.44
CA TRP A 9 -60.30 -32.32 -44.47
C TRP A 9 -59.81 -30.99 -43.87
N LEU A 10 -60.09 -30.77 -42.58
CA LEU A 10 -59.38 -29.70 -41.80
C LEU A 10 -58.01 -30.20 -41.40
N GLY A 11 -56.98 -29.68 -42.04
CA GLY A 11 -55.59 -29.88 -41.61
C GLY A 11 -55.24 -28.96 -40.43
N THR A 12 -54.95 -29.58 -39.28
CA THR A 12 -54.46 -28.84 -38.09
C THR A 12 -52.97 -28.57 -38.27
N VAL A 13 -52.57 -27.30 -38.47
CA VAL A 13 -51.17 -26.90 -38.47
C VAL A 13 -50.70 -26.71 -37.04
N VAL A 14 -49.84 -27.60 -36.53
CA VAL A 14 -49.16 -27.49 -35.24
C VAL A 14 -47.91 -26.63 -35.45
N SER A 15 -47.95 -25.37 -35.02
CA SER A 15 -46.81 -24.48 -35.02
C SER A 15 -45.93 -24.80 -33.80
N VAL A 16 -44.77 -25.43 -34.03
CA VAL A 16 -43.74 -25.62 -33.00
C VAL A 16 -42.97 -24.31 -32.86
N VAL A 17 -43.17 -23.59 -31.75
CA VAL A 17 -42.36 -22.41 -31.38
C VAL A 17 -41.09 -22.90 -30.72
N LEU A 18 -39.98 -22.85 -31.44
CA LEU A 18 -38.63 -23.13 -30.90
C LEU A 18 -38.19 -21.91 -30.10
N ALA A 19 -38.30 -21.97 -28.76
CA ALA A 19 -37.77 -20.92 -27.87
C ALA A 19 -36.24 -21.02 -27.88
N LEU A 20 -35.58 -20.13 -28.60
CA LEU A 20 -34.11 -19.91 -28.47
C LEU A 20 -33.83 -19.29 -27.11
N ALA A 21 -33.27 -20.08 -26.18
CA ALA A 21 -32.73 -19.58 -24.94
C ALA A 21 -31.48 -18.72 -25.26
N ILE A 22 -31.62 -17.40 -25.18
CA ILE A 22 -30.50 -16.48 -25.26
C ILE A 22 -29.73 -16.62 -23.92
N PRO A 23 -28.45 -17.06 -23.94
CA PRO A 23 -27.67 -17.09 -22.71
C PRO A 23 -27.59 -15.66 -22.15
N SER A 24 -28.02 -15.47 -20.91
CA SER A 24 -27.80 -14.20 -20.20
C SER A 24 -26.28 -13.97 -20.12
N PRO A 25 -25.78 -12.76 -20.41
CA PRO A 25 -24.37 -12.47 -20.20
C PRO A 25 -24.04 -12.73 -18.72
N ALA A 26 -23.06 -13.58 -18.46
CA ALA A 26 -22.50 -13.73 -17.13
C ALA A 26 -22.00 -12.34 -16.71
N THR A 27 -22.58 -11.76 -15.67
CA THR A 27 -22.05 -10.56 -15.04
C THR A 27 -20.67 -10.97 -14.50
N ALA A 28 -19.59 -10.41 -15.07
CA ALA A 28 -18.27 -10.57 -14.49
C ALA A 28 -18.35 -10.09 -13.03
N SER A 29 -17.95 -10.93 -12.09
CA SER A 29 -17.88 -10.53 -10.68
C SER A 29 -16.87 -9.40 -10.58
N THR A 30 -17.21 -8.33 -9.88
CA THR A 30 -16.28 -7.25 -9.59
C THR A 30 -15.21 -7.79 -8.65
N ILE A 31 -13.92 -7.56 -8.96
CA ILE A 31 -12.79 -7.94 -8.11
C ILE A 31 -12.90 -7.21 -6.76
N GLU A 32 -12.89 -7.96 -5.67
CA GLU A 32 -12.86 -7.44 -4.31
C GLU A 32 -11.40 -7.15 -3.91
N TYR A 33 -11.11 -5.87 -3.71
CA TYR A 33 -9.78 -5.36 -3.39
C TYR A 33 -9.74 -4.79 -1.98
N ILE A 34 -8.81 -5.26 -1.13
CA ILE A 34 -8.61 -4.78 0.24
C ILE A 34 -7.24 -4.11 0.34
N ASN A 35 -7.19 -2.90 0.90
CA ASN A 35 -5.95 -2.21 1.20
C ASN A 35 -5.78 -2.06 2.72
N LEU A 36 -4.67 -2.56 3.23
CA LEU A 36 -4.25 -2.48 4.63
C LEU A 36 -3.01 -1.58 4.74
N GLY A 37 -2.58 -1.31 5.97
CA GLY A 37 -1.26 -0.75 6.20
C GLY A 37 -1.25 0.60 6.90
N ASP A 38 -0.11 1.27 6.77
CA ASP A 38 0.23 2.48 7.49
C ASP A 38 -0.05 3.78 6.69
N SER A 39 0.62 4.86 7.06
CA SER A 39 0.47 6.17 6.42
C SER A 39 0.88 6.23 4.94
N PHE A 40 1.76 5.33 4.49
CA PHE A 40 2.14 5.22 3.08
C PHE A 40 1.04 4.53 2.27
N SER A 41 0.41 3.49 2.83
CA SER A 41 -0.79 2.89 2.24
C SER A 41 -1.97 3.86 2.23
N ALA A 42 -2.11 4.66 3.30
CA ALA A 42 -3.20 5.62 3.45
C ALA A 42 -3.03 6.87 2.57
N GLY A 43 -1.85 7.13 2.02
CA GLY A 43 -1.54 8.33 1.23
C GLY A 43 -1.57 9.61 2.07
N ASN A 44 -1.04 9.55 3.30
CA ASN A 44 -1.09 10.66 4.23
C ASN A 44 -0.43 11.92 3.68
N GLY A 45 -1.18 13.01 3.65
CA GLY A 45 -0.71 14.29 3.12
C GLY A 45 -1.32 14.66 1.77
N VAL A 46 -1.77 13.69 0.99
CA VAL A 46 -2.40 13.91 -0.33
C VAL A 46 -3.90 14.16 -0.16
N LEU A 47 -4.39 15.25 -0.74
CA LEU A 47 -5.81 15.63 -0.69
C LEU A 47 -6.56 15.18 -1.97
N PRO A 48 -7.89 15.00 -1.90
CA PRO A 48 -8.76 15.11 -0.73
C PRO A 48 -8.72 13.87 0.16
N LEU A 49 -9.05 14.05 1.46
CA LEU A 49 -9.20 12.92 2.37
C LEU A 49 -10.42 12.07 2.01
N ALA A 50 -10.37 10.78 2.32
CA ALA A 50 -11.45 9.83 2.09
C ALA A 50 -12.61 10.11 3.05
N PRO A 51 -13.86 10.22 2.55
CA PRO A 51 -15.01 10.47 3.39
C PRO A 51 -15.38 9.21 4.20
N GLY A 52 -15.86 9.41 5.43
CA GLY A 52 -16.31 8.30 6.29
C GLY A 52 -15.19 7.54 7.01
N THR A 53 -13.93 7.87 6.78
CA THR A 53 -12.79 7.31 7.50
C THR A 53 -12.47 8.14 8.75
N PRO A 54 -11.91 7.53 9.81
CA PRO A 54 -11.45 8.29 10.96
C PRO A 54 -10.45 9.37 10.57
N LEU A 55 -10.68 10.61 10.93
CA LEU A 55 -9.82 11.74 10.54
C LEU A 55 -8.35 11.53 10.94
N ARG A 56 -8.08 10.84 12.04
CA ARG A 56 -6.72 10.52 12.51
C ARG A 56 -5.95 9.60 11.56
N CYS A 57 -6.65 8.81 10.74
CA CYS A 57 -6.00 7.97 9.73
C CYS A 57 -5.46 8.79 8.56
N LEU A 58 -5.96 10.01 8.33
CA LEU A 58 -5.57 10.89 7.22
C LEU A 58 -5.59 10.19 5.85
N GLN A 59 -6.50 9.22 5.67
CA GLN A 59 -6.58 8.43 4.46
C GLN A 59 -6.99 9.30 3.27
N SER A 60 -6.28 9.15 2.16
CA SER A 60 -6.50 9.92 0.93
C SER A 60 -7.38 9.18 -0.07
N GLN A 61 -8.24 9.90 -0.80
CA GLN A 61 -8.91 9.37 -2.01
C GLN A 61 -7.94 9.20 -3.20
N GLN A 62 -6.70 9.64 -3.04
CA GLN A 62 -5.66 9.62 -4.08
C GLN A 62 -4.46 8.74 -3.68
N ASN A 63 -4.60 7.90 -2.65
CA ASN A 63 -3.57 6.92 -2.35
C ASN A 63 -3.50 5.87 -3.46
N PHE A 64 -2.41 5.11 -3.50
CA PHE A 64 -2.16 4.16 -4.58
C PHE A 64 -3.31 3.14 -4.75
N ALA A 65 -3.93 2.68 -3.66
CA ALA A 65 -5.00 1.70 -3.72
C ALA A 65 -6.26 2.26 -4.39
N HIS A 66 -6.63 3.50 -4.08
CA HIS A 66 -7.72 4.19 -4.77
C HIS A 66 -7.42 4.45 -6.26
N LEU A 67 -6.14 4.71 -6.60
CA LEU A 67 -5.71 4.88 -7.99
C LEU A 67 -5.86 3.56 -8.75
N VAL A 68 -5.32 2.47 -8.23
CA VAL A 68 -5.43 1.11 -8.78
C VAL A 68 -6.89 0.70 -8.94
N ALA A 69 -7.70 0.86 -7.87
CA ALA A 69 -9.11 0.47 -7.91
C ALA A 69 -9.91 1.20 -9.01
N ARG A 70 -9.66 2.51 -9.19
CA ARG A 70 -10.31 3.28 -10.26
C ARG A 70 -9.86 2.85 -11.65
N GLU A 71 -8.57 2.60 -11.83
CA GLU A 71 -8.01 2.20 -13.12
C GLU A 71 -8.49 0.81 -13.54
N GLN A 72 -8.49 -0.14 -12.60
CA GLN A 72 -8.84 -1.54 -12.84
C GLN A 72 -10.36 -1.82 -12.71
N GLY A 73 -11.14 -0.89 -12.19
CA GLY A 73 -12.58 -1.09 -11.94
C GLY A 73 -12.86 -2.04 -10.77
N TYR A 74 -11.97 -2.08 -9.75
CA TYR A 74 -12.10 -2.95 -8.58
C TYR A 74 -12.99 -2.31 -7.50
N SER A 75 -13.61 -3.15 -6.68
CA SER A 75 -14.35 -2.74 -5.49
C SER A 75 -13.39 -2.66 -4.30
N LEU A 76 -13.00 -1.44 -3.91
CA LEU A 76 -12.01 -1.22 -2.86
C LEU A 76 -12.64 -1.12 -1.47
N THR A 77 -12.08 -1.88 -0.53
CA THR A 77 -12.21 -1.66 0.91
C THR A 77 -10.83 -1.22 1.43
N ASP A 78 -10.70 0.05 1.78
CA ASP A 78 -9.45 0.62 2.27
C ASP A 78 -9.54 0.91 3.77
N VAL A 79 -8.77 0.18 4.58
CA VAL A 79 -8.69 0.33 6.04
C VAL A 79 -7.30 0.76 6.51
N SER A 80 -6.43 1.16 5.58
CA SER A 80 -5.13 1.72 5.92
C SER A 80 -5.25 2.96 6.79
N CYS A 81 -4.32 3.17 7.70
CA CYS A 81 -4.42 4.24 8.69
C CYS A 81 -3.05 4.82 9.05
N GLY A 82 -2.96 6.14 9.07
CA GLY A 82 -1.74 6.84 9.44
C GLY A 82 -1.18 6.39 10.79
N GLY A 83 0.12 6.05 10.81
CA GLY A 83 0.82 5.62 12.02
C GLY A 83 0.60 4.16 12.43
N ALA A 84 -0.15 3.37 11.64
CA ALA A 84 -0.37 1.96 11.96
C ALA A 84 0.94 1.16 11.98
N ALA A 85 1.07 0.29 12.98
CA ALA A 85 2.09 -0.73 13.10
C ALA A 85 1.48 -2.12 12.84
N THR A 86 2.30 -3.16 12.79
CA THR A 86 1.81 -4.54 12.58
C THR A 86 0.80 -4.99 13.64
N ASP A 87 0.90 -4.50 14.89
CA ASP A 87 -0.04 -4.81 15.97
C ASP A 87 -1.46 -4.29 15.70
N ASP A 88 -1.59 -3.20 14.90
CA ASP A 88 -2.88 -2.59 14.54
C ASP A 88 -3.69 -3.43 13.53
N PHE A 89 -3.08 -4.47 12.99
CA PHE A 89 -3.79 -5.50 12.24
C PHE A 89 -4.67 -6.38 13.13
N TYR A 90 -4.30 -6.55 14.40
CA TYR A 90 -4.92 -7.44 15.38
C TYR A 90 -5.77 -6.71 16.42
N THR A 91 -5.45 -5.44 16.68
CA THR A 91 -6.12 -4.62 17.70
C THR A 91 -6.47 -3.25 17.14
N PRO A 92 -7.52 -2.58 17.66
CA PRO A 92 -7.83 -1.21 17.28
C PRO A 92 -6.66 -0.26 17.58
N GLN A 93 -6.21 0.50 16.58
CA GLN A 93 -5.14 1.48 16.74
C GLN A 93 -5.51 2.60 17.74
N PHE A 94 -6.76 2.98 17.77
CA PHE A 94 -7.33 3.97 18.71
C PHE A 94 -8.85 3.85 18.75
N ASP A 95 -9.50 4.55 19.68
CA ASP A 95 -10.96 4.58 19.79
C ASP A 95 -11.60 5.02 18.45
N GLY A 96 -12.50 4.19 17.94
CA GLY A 96 -13.22 4.44 16.68
C GLY A 96 -12.59 3.80 15.44
N THR A 97 -11.49 3.04 15.59
CA THR A 97 -11.00 2.11 14.56
C THR A 97 -11.32 0.67 14.93
N TRP A 98 -11.25 -0.20 13.92
CA TRP A 98 -11.30 -1.66 14.07
C TRP A 98 -9.92 -2.24 13.75
N PRO A 99 -9.58 -3.44 14.23
CA PRO A 99 -8.43 -4.17 13.73
C PRO A 99 -8.48 -4.22 12.21
N GLN A 100 -7.36 -3.92 11.53
CA GLN A 100 -7.40 -3.89 10.05
C GLN A 100 -7.74 -5.25 9.46
N PHE A 101 -7.41 -6.36 10.13
CA PHE A 101 -7.75 -7.71 9.70
C PHE A 101 -9.24 -8.03 9.73
N ASP A 102 -10.07 -7.23 10.40
CA ASP A 102 -11.53 -7.40 10.36
C ASP A 102 -12.12 -7.07 8.97
N ALA A 103 -11.37 -6.35 8.12
CA ALA A 103 -11.74 -6.10 6.73
C ALA A 103 -11.49 -7.29 5.80
N LEU A 104 -10.66 -8.27 6.21
CA LEU A 104 -10.33 -9.43 5.37
C LEU A 104 -11.53 -10.38 5.23
N SER A 105 -12.08 -10.43 4.03
CA SER A 105 -13.16 -11.34 3.64
C SER A 105 -12.59 -12.53 2.86
N PRO A 106 -13.05 -13.77 3.09
CA PRO A 106 -12.63 -14.91 2.29
C PRO A 106 -12.91 -14.80 0.78
N SER A 107 -13.75 -13.83 0.38
CA SER A 107 -14.05 -13.53 -1.03
C SER A 107 -13.11 -12.47 -1.63
N ALA A 108 -12.15 -11.94 -0.87
CA ALA A 108 -11.19 -11.00 -1.39
C ALA A 108 -10.34 -11.62 -2.51
N ASP A 109 -10.20 -10.90 -3.62
CA ASP A 109 -9.38 -11.32 -4.76
C ASP A 109 -7.97 -10.73 -4.69
N VAL A 110 -7.84 -9.52 -4.13
CA VAL A 110 -6.57 -8.77 -4.03
C VAL A 110 -6.43 -8.15 -2.65
N VAL A 111 -5.23 -8.26 -2.08
CA VAL A 111 -4.85 -7.53 -0.85
C VAL A 111 -3.54 -6.81 -1.09
N THR A 112 -3.47 -5.52 -0.79
CA THR A 112 -2.23 -4.75 -0.82
C THR A 112 -1.93 -4.15 0.55
N LEU A 113 -0.65 -3.95 0.87
CA LEU A 113 -0.24 -3.30 2.10
C LEU A 113 1.17 -2.68 2.02
N MET A 114 1.37 -1.60 2.78
CA MET A 114 2.68 -1.09 3.22
C MET A 114 2.65 -1.02 4.74
N ILE A 115 3.59 -1.67 5.41
CA ILE A 115 3.62 -1.79 6.88
C ILE A 115 5.03 -2.09 7.39
N GLY A 116 5.27 -1.81 8.65
CA GLY A 116 6.52 -2.12 9.36
C GLY A 116 7.35 -0.88 9.70
N GLY A 117 7.17 0.24 8.97
CA GLY A 117 7.92 1.47 9.24
C GLY A 117 7.65 2.09 10.61
N ASN A 118 6.48 1.85 11.18
CA ASN A 118 6.10 2.36 12.51
C ASN A 118 6.39 1.37 13.65
N ASP A 119 6.70 0.11 13.34
CA ASP A 119 7.01 -0.89 14.35
C ASP A 119 8.17 -0.42 15.23
N ASN A 120 7.97 -0.47 16.56
CA ASN A 120 8.97 -0.01 17.53
C ASN A 120 9.50 1.42 17.28
N SER A 121 8.71 2.25 16.60
CA SER A 121 9.09 3.63 16.18
C SER A 121 10.41 3.66 15.39
N VAL A 122 10.67 2.67 14.55
CA VAL A 122 11.94 2.56 13.83
C VAL A 122 12.18 3.80 12.98
N PHE A 123 11.24 4.14 12.12
CA PHE A 123 11.42 5.23 11.15
C PHE A 123 11.39 6.61 11.81
N SER A 124 10.30 6.90 12.53
CA SER A 124 10.13 8.20 13.20
C SER A 124 11.19 8.43 14.28
N GLY A 125 11.56 7.37 15.01
CA GLY A 125 12.60 7.41 16.02
C GLY A 125 14.00 7.68 15.44
N ALA A 126 14.36 7.04 14.35
CA ALA A 126 15.64 7.26 13.69
C ALA A 126 15.76 8.68 13.11
N ILE A 127 14.72 9.17 12.43
CA ILE A 127 14.69 10.56 11.93
C ILE A 127 14.82 11.56 13.08
N ALA A 128 14.04 11.38 14.15
CA ALA A 128 14.08 12.27 15.31
C ALA A 128 15.44 12.24 16.01
N ALA A 129 16.05 11.05 16.15
CA ALA A 129 17.38 10.89 16.73
C ALA A 129 18.44 11.63 15.91
N CYS A 130 18.43 11.49 14.59
CA CYS A 130 19.42 12.13 13.72
C CYS A 130 19.25 13.66 13.64
N VAL A 131 18.01 14.16 13.61
CA VAL A 131 17.74 15.61 13.70
C VAL A 131 18.20 16.17 15.04
N SER A 132 17.94 15.47 16.14
CA SER A 132 18.39 15.84 17.49
C SER A 132 19.93 15.80 17.61
N ALA A 133 20.57 14.78 17.07
CA ALA A 133 22.03 14.64 17.10
C ALA A 133 22.71 15.79 16.36
N LEU A 134 22.21 16.21 15.20
CA LEU A 134 22.70 17.39 14.48
C LEU A 134 22.60 18.65 15.34
N ALA A 135 21.47 18.86 16.05
CA ALA A 135 21.24 20.03 16.87
C ALA A 135 22.12 20.08 18.13
N THR A 136 22.40 18.91 18.75
CA THR A 136 23.15 18.80 20.00
C THR A 136 24.66 18.66 19.81
N HIS A 137 25.11 18.22 18.63
CA HIS A 137 26.51 18.00 18.27
C HIS A 137 26.88 18.77 16.99
N ALA A 138 26.59 20.08 16.99
CA ALA A 138 26.84 20.95 15.85
C ALA A 138 28.32 20.86 15.39
N GLY A 139 28.52 20.54 14.11
CA GLY A 139 29.85 20.38 13.52
C GLY A 139 30.40 18.94 13.56
N ALA A 140 29.77 18.00 14.24
CA ALA A 140 30.13 16.58 14.11
C ALA A 140 29.69 16.05 12.72
N PHE A 141 30.48 15.14 12.16
CA PHE A 141 30.23 14.61 10.81
C PHE A 141 29.08 13.59 10.77
N ASP A 142 29.05 12.67 11.76
CA ASP A 142 28.11 11.52 11.82
C ASP A 142 27.57 11.28 13.25
N PRO A 143 27.04 12.31 13.94
CA PRO A 143 26.70 12.22 15.36
C PRO A 143 25.58 11.23 15.64
N CYS A 144 24.63 11.06 14.74
CA CYS A 144 23.54 10.10 14.88
C CYS A 144 24.02 8.67 14.80
N THR A 145 24.87 8.37 13.82
CA THR A 145 25.51 7.07 13.64
C THR A 145 26.30 6.66 14.90
N GLN A 146 27.09 7.59 15.45
CA GLN A 146 27.89 7.34 16.66
C GLN A 146 27.02 7.07 17.89
N GLN A 147 25.85 7.72 18.01
CA GLN A 147 24.98 7.57 19.17
C GLN A 147 24.10 6.31 19.11
N ASN A 148 23.68 5.91 17.93
CA ASN A 148 22.66 4.87 17.79
C ASN A 148 23.21 3.53 17.27
N GLY A 149 24.35 3.53 16.55
CA GLY A 149 24.96 2.29 16.02
C GLY A 149 23.92 1.42 15.30
N SER A 150 23.81 0.14 15.68
CA SER A 150 22.86 -0.83 15.10
C SER A 150 21.48 -0.81 15.76
N THR A 151 21.20 0.07 16.73
CA THR A 151 19.98 0.00 17.55
C THR A 151 18.67 -0.07 16.73
N PHE A 152 18.57 0.67 15.62
CA PHE A 152 17.37 0.66 14.78
C PHE A 152 17.36 -0.53 13.83
N ASP A 153 18.52 -0.95 13.29
CA ASP A 153 18.63 -2.17 12.49
C ASP A 153 18.28 -3.41 13.33
N ASP A 154 18.75 -3.50 14.57
CA ASP A 154 18.42 -4.59 15.50
C ASP A 154 16.90 -4.66 15.74
N LYS A 155 16.21 -3.51 15.93
CA LYS A 155 14.73 -3.48 16.04
C LYS A 155 14.04 -4.01 14.80
N ILE A 156 14.53 -3.67 13.61
CA ILE A 156 13.97 -4.18 12.35
C ILE A 156 14.12 -5.69 12.29
N LEU A 157 15.33 -6.20 12.51
CA LEU A 157 15.63 -7.62 12.34
C LEU A 157 15.01 -8.50 13.42
N ASP A 158 15.01 -8.03 14.67
CA ASP A 158 14.56 -8.82 15.82
C ASP A 158 13.05 -8.72 16.06
N SER A 159 12.39 -7.66 15.58
CA SER A 159 10.99 -7.41 15.87
C SER A 159 10.14 -7.19 14.62
N THR A 160 10.49 -6.22 13.75
CA THR A 160 9.65 -5.88 12.59
C THR A 160 9.59 -7.02 11.59
N LEU A 161 10.73 -7.62 11.22
CA LEU A 161 10.76 -8.76 10.28
C LEU A 161 9.87 -9.94 10.73
N PRO A 162 9.97 -10.46 11.97
CA PRO A 162 9.07 -11.53 12.40
C PRO A 162 7.61 -11.10 12.47
N ALA A 163 7.31 -9.84 12.83
CA ALA A 163 5.94 -9.33 12.91
C ALA A 163 5.30 -9.22 11.51
N VAL A 164 6.00 -8.64 10.53
CA VAL A 164 5.54 -8.57 9.13
C VAL A 164 5.35 -9.97 8.54
N ARG A 165 6.30 -10.88 8.78
CA ARG A 165 6.19 -12.29 8.34
C ARG A 165 4.96 -12.96 8.92
N GLN A 166 4.67 -12.76 10.21
CA GLN A 166 3.48 -13.32 10.85
C GLN A 166 2.20 -12.71 10.25
N ALA A 167 2.16 -11.39 10.08
CA ALA A 167 1.03 -10.71 9.47
C ALA A 167 0.71 -11.26 8.07
N LEU A 168 1.71 -11.48 7.22
CA LEU A 168 1.53 -12.04 5.88
C LEU A 168 0.97 -13.48 5.92
N ARG A 169 1.47 -14.33 6.84
CA ARG A 169 0.90 -15.68 7.03
C ARG A 169 -0.56 -15.64 7.44
N ASP A 170 -0.92 -14.71 8.32
CA ASP A 170 -2.29 -14.57 8.81
C ASP A 170 -3.22 -13.99 7.72
N ILE A 171 -2.72 -13.12 6.84
CA ILE A 171 -3.45 -12.69 5.64
C ILE A 171 -3.74 -13.89 4.74
N HIS A 172 -2.73 -14.66 4.35
CA HIS A 172 -2.93 -15.87 3.51
C HIS A 172 -3.87 -16.90 4.14
N THR A 173 -3.87 -17.01 5.48
CA THR A 173 -4.80 -17.89 6.18
C THR A 173 -6.25 -17.41 6.09
N ARG A 174 -6.48 -16.09 6.14
CA ARG A 174 -7.81 -15.47 6.12
C ARG A 174 -8.38 -15.37 4.71
N VAL A 175 -7.52 -15.15 3.71
CA VAL A 175 -7.88 -14.94 2.30
C VAL A 175 -7.02 -15.82 1.39
N PRO A 176 -7.17 -17.15 1.43
CA PRO A 176 -6.23 -18.10 0.81
C PRO A 176 -6.18 -18.01 -0.72
N GLU A 177 -7.21 -17.48 -1.35
CA GLU A 177 -7.29 -17.36 -2.82
C GLU A 177 -6.87 -15.96 -3.32
N ALA A 178 -6.66 -14.99 -2.41
CA ALA A 178 -6.31 -13.64 -2.79
C ALA A 178 -4.87 -13.53 -3.27
N LYS A 179 -4.64 -12.69 -4.30
CA LYS A 179 -3.30 -12.21 -4.63
C LYS A 179 -2.86 -11.17 -3.58
N VAL A 180 -1.86 -11.51 -2.77
CA VAL A 180 -1.34 -10.64 -1.71
C VAL A 180 -0.06 -9.94 -2.19
N ILE A 181 -0.03 -8.61 -2.10
CA ILE A 181 1.08 -7.77 -2.53
C ILE A 181 1.51 -6.88 -1.38
N ILE A 182 2.75 -7.03 -0.91
CA ILE A 182 3.35 -6.09 0.02
C ILE A 182 4.31 -5.16 -0.72
N VAL A 183 4.23 -3.86 -0.45
CA VAL A 183 5.00 -2.83 -1.14
C VAL A 183 6.07 -2.29 -0.21
N GLY A 184 7.32 -2.24 -0.68
CA GLY A 184 8.43 -1.59 0.01
C GLY A 184 8.33 -0.07 -0.03
N TYR A 185 9.04 0.61 0.86
CA TYR A 185 9.01 2.07 0.96
C TYR A 185 9.89 2.72 -0.11
N PRO A 186 9.42 3.75 -0.83
CA PRO A 186 10.24 4.56 -1.71
C PRO A 186 11.29 5.32 -0.91
N TRP A 187 12.43 5.63 -1.53
CA TRP A 187 13.52 6.34 -0.84
C TRP A 187 13.07 7.69 -0.27
N LEU A 188 13.32 7.90 1.01
CA LEU A 188 13.05 9.18 1.69
C LEU A 188 14.17 10.19 1.50
N ILE A 189 15.43 9.70 1.50
CA ILE A 189 16.62 10.54 1.41
C ILE A 189 17.57 10.00 0.34
N PRO A 190 18.46 10.85 -0.22
CA PRO A 190 19.43 10.43 -1.23
C PRO A 190 20.48 9.51 -0.64
N ALA A 191 21.27 8.86 -1.51
CA ALA A 191 22.27 7.90 -1.11
C ALA A 191 23.48 8.55 -0.37
N SER A 192 23.86 9.79 -0.71
CA SER A 192 25.13 10.36 -0.25
C SER A 192 25.17 11.88 -0.12
N SER A 193 24.08 12.61 -0.36
CA SER A 193 24.01 14.05 -0.26
C SER A 193 23.03 14.51 0.79
N THR A 194 23.16 15.74 1.28
CA THR A 194 22.17 16.35 2.16
C THR A 194 21.43 17.47 1.45
N CYS A 195 20.25 17.80 1.91
CA CYS A 195 19.46 18.93 1.44
C CYS A 195 19.00 19.81 2.61
N ALA A 196 19.88 20.06 3.57
CA ALA A 196 19.55 21.01 4.63
C ALA A 196 19.20 22.39 4.04
N PRO A 197 18.16 23.07 4.54
CA PRO A 197 17.41 22.74 5.74
C PRO A 197 16.19 21.80 5.53
N GLN A 198 15.90 21.35 4.31
CA GLN A 198 14.72 20.54 4.00
C GLN A 198 14.70 19.22 4.78
N VAL A 199 15.85 18.53 4.85
CA VAL A 199 16.07 17.35 5.69
C VAL A 199 17.31 17.62 6.55
N PRO A 200 17.13 18.12 7.80
CA PRO A 200 18.23 18.60 8.62
C PRO A 200 18.91 17.43 9.36
N VAL A 201 19.76 16.70 8.64
CA VAL A 201 20.64 15.64 9.17
C VAL A 201 22.09 15.92 8.81
N ALA A 202 23.04 15.44 9.59
CA ALA A 202 24.45 15.60 9.29
C ALA A 202 24.83 14.83 8.02
N LEU A 203 25.81 15.33 7.26
CA LEU A 203 26.22 14.69 6.00
C LEU A 203 26.67 13.24 6.19
N GLY A 204 27.41 12.94 7.25
CA GLY A 204 27.87 11.58 7.57
C GLY A 204 26.76 10.63 8.04
N ASP A 205 25.60 11.18 8.48
CA ASP A 205 24.44 10.39 8.90
C ASP A 205 23.49 10.04 7.75
N VAL A 206 23.66 10.64 6.56
CA VAL A 206 22.82 10.31 5.39
C VAL A 206 22.97 8.83 5.00
N PRO A 207 24.18 8.25 4.87
CA PRO A 207 24.32 6.82 4.60
C PRO A 207 23.70 5.93 5.70
N TYR A 208 23.76 6.36 6.96
CA TYR A 208 23.15 5.62 8.07
C TYR A 208 21.64 5.49 7.90
N LEU A 209 20.93 6.60 7.68
CA LEU A 209 19.48 6.58 7.47
C LEU A 209 19.09 5.88 6.16
N ARG A 210 19.90 6.03 5.11
CA ARG A 210 19.67 5.34 3.84
C ARG A 210 19.80 3.82 4.00
N ASN A 211 20.85 3.35 4.70
CA ASN A 211 21.07 1.93 4.99
C ASN A 211 19.96 1.37 5.90
N LEU A 212 19.53 2.14 6.90
CA LEU A 212 18.41 1.74 7.75
C LEU A 212 17.12 1.50 6.95
N GLN A 213 16.82 2.38 6.00
CA GLN A 213 15.70 2.17 5.10
C GLN A 213 15.90 0.95 4.19
N ALA A 214 17.12 0.71 3.72
CA ALA A 214 17.44 -0.51 2.97
C ALA A 214 17.20 -1.77 3.83
N THR A 215 17.67 -1.77 5.09
CA THR A 215 17.43 -2.86 6.05
C THR A 215 15.93 -3.12 6.23
N LEU A 216 15.11 -2.08 6.34
CA LEU A 216 13.64 -2.23 6.45
C LEU A 216 13.04 -2.85 5.18
N ASN A 217 13.37 -2.34 4.00
CA ASN A 217 12.86 -2.88 2.74
C ASN A 217 13.33 -4.33 2.51
N ASP A 218 14.58 -4.66 2.88
CA ASP A 218 15.10 -6.02 2.82
C ASP A 218 14.38 -6.96 3.79
N ALA A 219 14.06 -6.50 5.00
CA ALA A 219 13.29 -7.27 5.98
C ALA A 219 11.86 -7.55 5.45
N ILE A 220 11.19 -6.55 4.87
CA ILE A 220 9.87 -6.71 4.24
C ILE A 220 9.94 -7.69 3.07
N ARG A 221 10.94 -7.54 2.19
CA ARG A 221 11.18 -8.47 1.07
C ARG A 221 11.42 -9.89 1.57
N GLN A 222 12.23 -10.07 2.63
CA GLN A 222 12.47 -11.39 3.22
C GLN A 222 11.19 -12.00 3.80
N ALA A 223 10.37 -11.21 4.49
CA ALA A 223 9.07 -11.67 4.99
C ALA A 223 8.16 -12.11 3.84
N ALA A 224 8.14 -11.38 2.72
CA ALA A 224 7.38 -11.71 1.52
C ALA A 224 7.85 -13.05 0.90
N VAL A 225 9.16 -13.25 0.75
CA VAL A 225 9.74 -14.51 0.26
C VAL A 225 9.39 -15.69 1.17
N ASP A 226 9.48 -15.51 2.49
CA ASP A 226 9.19 -16.55 3.48
C ASP A 226 7.71 -16.96 3.53
N THR A 227 6.83 -16.20 2.88
CA THR A 227 5.37 -16.38 2.92
C THR A 227 4.72 -16.50 1.55
N ASP A 228 5.52 -16.63 0.48
CA ASP A 228 5.05 -16.68 -0.92
C ASP A 228 4.15 -15.48 -1.28
N THR A 229 4.52 -14.29 -0.78
CA THR A 229 3.82 -13.03 -1.03
C THR A 229 4.54 -12.25 -2.13
N THR A 230 3.80 -11.62 -3.03
CA THR A 230 4.40 -10.73 -4.05
C THR A 230 4.97 -9.47 -3.38
N PHE A 231 6.23 -9.17 -3.65
CA PHE A 231 6.91 -7.96 -3.17
C PHE A 231 7.10 -6.96 -4.32
N VAL A 232 6.64 -5.73 -4.11
CA VAL A 232 6.89 -4.60 -5.01
C VAL A 232 8.03 -3.77 -4.44
N ASP A 233 9.15 -3.73 -5.15
CA ASP A 233 10.36 -3.03 -4.71
C ASP A 233 10.39 -1.58 -5.17
N MET A 234 9.86 -0.68 -4.35
CA MET A 234 9.89 0.76 -4.63
C MET A 234 11.29 1.36 -4.59
N SER A 235 12.29 0.69 -3.98
CA SER A 235 13.65 1.23 -3.89
C SER A 235 14.32 1.36 -5.26
N VAL A 236 13.99 0.48 -6.20
CA VAL A 236 14.57 0.50 -7.55
C VAL A 236 14.07 1.72 -8.34
N VAL A 237 12.75 1.92 -8.38
CA VAL A 237 12.12 2.94 -9.22
C VAL A 237 12.13 4.34 -8.59
N SER A 238 12.27 4.44 -7.27
CA SER A 238 12.30 5.74 -6.56
C SER A 238 13.70 6.36 -6.45
N GLU A 239 14.74 5.76 -7.02
CA GLU A 239 16.07 6.36 -7.04
C GLU A 239 16.05 7.70 -7.79
N GLY A 240 16.54 8.77 -7.16
CA GLY A 240 16.47 10.12 -7.70
C GLY A 240 15.11 10.82 -7.54
N HIS A 241 14.18 10.24 -6.75
CA HIS A 241 12.87 10.84 -6.43
C HIS A 241 12.67 11.07 -4.92
N ASP A 242 13.75 11.09 -4.15
CA ASP A 242 13.77 11.33 -2.70
C ASP A 242 13.35 12.77 -2.33
N ALA A 243 13.23 13.04 -1.02
CA ALA A 243 12.77 14.33 -0.50
C ALA A 243 13.70 15.51 -0.78
N CYS A 244 14.94 15.26 -1.22
CA CYS A 244 15.90 16.30 -1.59
C CYS A 244 15.76 16.76 -3.04
N GLN A 245 14.96 16.10 -3.84
CA GLN A 245 14.76 16.46 -5.23
C GLN A 245 13.84 17.70 -5.39
N PRO A 246 13.93 18.41 -6.52
CA PRO A 246 13.05 19.52 -6.81
C PRO A 246 11.56 19.14 -6.84
N VAL A 247 10.69 20.10 -6.58
CA VAL A 247 9.24 19.97 -6.79
C VAL A 247 8.97 19.51 -8.23
N GLY A 248 8.09 18.53 -8.38
CA GLY A 248 7.77 17.90 -9.67
C GLY A 248 8.71 16.74 -10.06
N VAL A 249 9.81 16.53 -9.33
CA VAL A 249 10.71 15.38 -9.46
C VAL A 249 10.59 14.47 -8.24
N ARG A 250 10.57 15.04 -7.03
CA ARG A 250 10.43 14.27 -5.79
C ARG A 250 9.08 13.57 -5.68
N TRP A 251 9.10 12.36 -5.20
CA TRP A 251 7.93 11.57 -4.86
C TRP A 251 7.61 11.64 -3.36
N VAL A 252 8.58 12.00 -2.54
CA VAL A 252 8.46 12.14 -1.10
C VAL A 252 8.69 13.59 -0.71
N GLU A 253 7.84 14.14 0.14
CA GLU A 253 7.99 15.51 0.63
C GLU A 253 9.05 15.59 1.73
N PRO A 254 9.83 16.70 1.81
CA PRO A 254 10.85 16.86 2.83
C PRO A 254 10.26 17.07 4.23
N LEU A 255 11.11 17.00 5.27
CA LEU A 255 10.70 17.25 6.65
C LEU A 255 10.30 18.73 6.87
N LEU A 256 11.06 19.66 6.31
CA LEU A 256 10.76 21.09 6.35
C LEU A 256 10.46 21.59 4.94
N PHE A 257 9.55 22.55 4.84
CA PHE A 257 9.12 23.14 3.57
C PHE A 257 8.44 22.14 2.61
N ALA A 258 7.73 21.17 3.19
CA ALA A 258 6.87 20.27 2.44
C ALA A 258 5.73 21.04 1.76
N ASN A 259 5.30 20.59 0.57
CA ASN A 259 4.14 21.15 -0.13
C ASN A 259 2.81 20.51 0.30
N GLN A 260 2.86 19.56 1.23
CA GLN A 260 1.69 18.92 1.84
C GLN A 260 1.79 18.97 3.36
N PHE A 261 0.68 18.69 4.05
CA PHE A 261 0.59 18.86 5.51
C PHE A 261 1.21 17.71 6.31
N VAL A 262 1.57 16.59 5.67
CA VAL A 262 2.32 15.48 6.30
C VAL A 262 3.69 15.38 5.63
N PRO A 263 4.77 15.78 6.31
CA PRO A 263 6.13 15.69 5.78
C PRO A 263 6.64 14.23 5.74
N LEU A 264 7.69 13.97 4.98
CA LEU A 264 8.35 12.66 4.83
C LEU A 264 7.41 11.54 4.34
N HIS A 265 6.36 11.90 3.62
CA HIS A 265 5.38 10.97 3.04
C HIS A 265 5.31 11.16 1.52
N PRO A 266 4.85 10.14 0.79
CA PRO A 266 4.64 10.26 -0.63
C PRO A 266 3.68 11.41 -0.95
N ASN A 267 4.00 12.15 -2.00
CA ASN A 267 3.08 13.11 -2.59
C ASN A 267 2.26 12.45 -3.71
N ALA A 268 1.44 13.21 -4.42
CA ALA A 268 0.61 12.65 -5.49
C ALA A 268 1.41 11.96 -6.61
N LEU A 269 2.66 12.37 -6.88
CA LEU A 269 3.54 11.68 -7.84
C LEU A 269 4.02 10.35 -7.27
N GLY A 270 4.37 10.32 -5.98
CA GLY A 270 4.77 9.10 -5.28
C GLY A 270 3.63 8.08 -5.24
N GLU A 271 2.42 8.50 -4.89
CA GLU A 271 1.24 7.63 -4.89
C GLU A 271 0.94 7.07 -6.29
N ALA A 272 1.06 7.90 -7.33
CA ALA A 272 0.89 7.45 -8.70
C ALA A 272 1.97 6.43 -9.14
N ALA A 273 3.22 6.63 -8.70
CA ALA A 273 4.31 5.68 -8.98
C ALA A 273 4.08 4.34 -8.27
N ILE A 274 3.68 4.36 -6.99
CA ILE A 274 3.33 3.14 -6.25
C ILE A 274 2.17 2.42 -6.95
N ALA A 275 1.13 3.15 -7.37
CA ALA A 275 -0.01 2.56 -8.10
C ALA A 275 0.41 1.88 -9.41
N ALA A 276 1.34 2.47 -10.16
CA ALA A 276 1.85 1.90 -11.41
C ALA A 276 2.56 0.56 -11.16
N GLU A 277 3.47 0.50 -10.17
CA GLU A 277 4.20 -0.72 -9.81
C GLU A 277 3.27 -1.82 -9.26
N VAL A 278 2.26 -1.44 -8.45
CA VAL A 278 1.24 -2.38 -7.97
C VAL A 278 0.40 -2.91 -9.15
N THR A 279 0.02 -2.06 -10.10
CA THR A 279 -0.73 -2.46 -11.29
C THR A 279 0.08 -3.45 -12.15
N GLU A 280 1.38 -3.22 -12.32
CA GLU A 280 2.28 -4.16 -13.00
C GLU A 280 2.32 -5.51 -12.28
N ALA A 281 2.49 -5.49 -10.95
CA ALA A 281 2.52 -6.69 -10.13
C ALA A 281 1.20 -7.48 -10.15
N LEU A 282 0.05 -6.82 -10.36
CA LEU A 282 -1.25 -7.49 -10.50
C LEU A 282 -1.35 -8.34 -11.78
N THR A 283 -0.62 -7.96 -12.83
CA THR A 283 -0.68 -8.60 -14.15
C THR A 283 0.44 -9.60 -14.40
N ALA A 284 1.46 -9.63 -13.55
CA ALA A 284 2.57 -10.59 -13.57
C ALA A 284 2.15 -11.91 -12.89
#